data_ff4af54dd1f909b4cd903798ddf818b1
#
_entry.id   ff4af54dd1f909b4cd903798ddf818b1
#
_cell.length_a   1.000
_cell.length_b   1.000
_cell.length_c   1.000
_cell.angle_alpha   90.00
_cell.angle_beta   90.00
_cell.angle_gamma   90.00
#
_symmetry.space_group_name_H-M   'P 1'
#
loop_
_entity.id
_entity.type
_entity.pdbx_description
1 polymer ?
#
loop_
_entity_poly.entity_id
_entity_poly.type
_entity_poly.pdbx_seq_one_letter_code
_entity_poly.pdbx_strand_id
1 'polypeptide(L)'
;SVRNFVKILESAGVTYGVLSNEQCSGDPANKLGDKLTYQLLMDQNVEELNKVKNVTTMCPHCVVNLQKEYKKYHEIKYEVKHHTQVISELLEEGRININPGSLEKVTYHDPCNLSRTLDEVSAPRNAIKAAAPEFFELDESGKETLCCGAGGALWWKKDSGEGRTHLLRAEQVIESKTDTVVTGCNFCYGMMNQGIGPLTPAGQEEIKVKDVADIVAENLS
;
A
#
# COMPACT_ATOMS: atom_id res chain seq x y z
N SER A 1 -4.97 9.01 3.31
CA SER A 1 -3.65 8.41 3.54
C SER A 1 -2.50 9.30 3.04
N VAL A 2 -2.55 9.86 1.79
CA VAL A 2 -1.47 10.72 1.26
C VAL A 2 -1.18 11.92 2.18
N ARG A 3 -2.20 12.64 2.64
CA ARG A 3 -2.03 13.77 3.58
C ARG A 3 -1.37 13.34 4.89
N ASN A 4 -1.67 12.14 5.36
CA ASN A 4 -1.06 11.59 6.57
C ASN A 4 0.40 11.23 6.35
N PHE A 5 0.74 10.68 5.18
CA PHE A 5 2.14 10.47 4.82
C PHE A 5 2.93 11.79 4.74
N VAL A 6 2.32 12.84 4.18
CA VAL A 6 2.92 14.20 4.18
C VAL A 6 3.18 14.71 5.60
N LYS A 7 2.24 14.56 6.53
CA LYS A 7 2.46 14.94 7.95
C LYS A 7 3.65 14.20 8.57
N ILE A 8 3.83 12.91 8.23
CA ILE A 8 4.97 12.11 8.69
C ILE A 8 6.28 12.69 8.16
N LEU A 9 6.35 13.04 6.87
CA LEU A 9 7.53 13.64 6.26
C LEU A 9 7.86 15.01 6.88
N GLU A 10 6.85 15.84 7.11
CA GLU A 10 6.98 17.16 7.76
C GLU A 10 7.49 17.02 9.20
N SER A 11 6.92 16.10 9.98
CA SER A 11 7.37 15.81 11.35
C SER A 11 8.84 15.37 11.39
N ALA A 12 9.28 14.62 10.38
CA ALA A 12 10.65 14.15 10.23
C ALA A 12 11.61 15.22 9.65
N GLY A 13 11.13 16.41 9.30
CA GLY A 13 11.94 17.43 8.62
C GLY A 13 12.43 17.01 7.24
N VAL A 14 11.67 16.15 6.53
CA VAL A 14 12.00 15.72 5.17
C VAL A 14 11.50 16.75 4.17
N THR A 15 12.39 17.23 3.31
CA THR A 15 12.00 18.05 2.16
C THR A 15 11.43 17.16 1.07
N TYR A 16 10.23 17.46 0.61
CA TYR A 16 9.53 16.72 -0.44
C TYR A 16 8.94 17.65 -1.49
N GLY A 17 8.63 17.10 -2.65
CA GLY A 17 7.88 17.77 -3.71
C GLY A 17 6.84 16.84 -4.29
N VAL A 18 5.82 17.42 -4.91
CA VAL A 18 4.79 16.70 -5.66
C VAL A 18 4.96 17.07 -7.13
N LEU A 19 4.90 16.08 -8.01
CA LEU A 19 4.99 16.33 -9.45
C LEU A 19 3.77 17.12 -9.93
N SER A 20 3.99 18.20 -10.69
CA SER A 20 2.91 18.98 -11.31
C SER A 20 2.15 18.21 -12.38
N ASN A 21 2.84 17.28 -13.06
CA ASN A 21 2.31 16.42 -14.11
C ASN A 21 2.39 14.95 -13.68
N GLU A 22 1.84 14.62 -12.50
CA GLU A 22 1.78 13.23 -12.05
C GLU A 22 0.94 12.39 -13.00
N GLN A 23 1.51 11.29 -13.46
CA GLN A 23 0.88 10.34 -14.36
C GLN A 23 0.75 8.96 -13.70
N CYS A 24 -0.23 8.18 -14.16
CA CYS A 24 -0.29 6.76 -13.79
C CYS A 24 0.99 6.04 -14.27
N SER A 25 1.51 5.11 -13.47
CA SER A 25 2.66 4.28 -13.88
C SER A 25 2.34 3.29 -15.01
N GLY A 26 1.10 3.21 -15.46
CA GLY A 26 0.68 2.37 -16.56
C GLY A 26 0.53 0.87 -16.21
N ASP A 27 0.62 0.46 -14.95
CA ASP A 27 0.46 -0.96 -14.57
C ASP A 27 -0.82 -1.60 -15.15
N PRO A 28 -2.01 -0.97 -15.08
CA PRO A 28 -3.22 -1.53 -15.68
C PRO A 28 -3.11 -1.71 -17.19
N ALA A 29 -2.57 -0.73 -17.91
CA ALA A 29 -2.38 -0.80 -19.36
C ALA A 29 -1.44 -1.96 -19.73
N ASN A 30 -0.30 -2.07 -19.02
CA ASN A 30 0.65 -3.18 -19.19
C ASN A 30 -0.01 -4.54 -18.96
N LYS A 31 -0.80 -4.70 -17.89
CA LYS A 31 -1.48 -5.96 -17.55
C LYS A 31 -2.60 -6.32 -18.53
N LEU A 32 -3.25 -5.33 -19.12
CA LEU A 32 -4.30 -5.54 -20.15
C LEU A 32 -3.72 -5.73 -21.56
N GLY A 33 -2.41 -5.54 -21.74
CA GLY A 33 -1.76 -5.67 -23.04
C GLY A 33 -1.90 -4.44 -23.94
N ASP A 34 -2.36 -3.31 -23.42
CA ASP A 34 -2.37 -2.02 -24.12
C ASP A 34 -0.95 -1.42 -24.11
N LYS A 35 -0.14 -1.92 -25.04
CA LYS A 35 1.27 -1.55 -25.16
C LYS A 35 1.46 -0.08 -25.52
N LEU A 36 0.56 0.50 -26.32
CA LEU A 36 0.69 1.88 -26.75
C LEU A 36 0.49 2.84 -25.58
N THR A 37 -0.61 2.71 -24.85
CA THR A 37 -0.86 3.51 -23.64
C THR A 37 0.24 3.31 -22.60
N TYR A 38 0.69 2.08 -22.41
CA TYR A 38 1.78 1.78 -21.46
C TYR A 38 3.07 2.50 -21.84
N GLN A 39 3.47 2.45 -23.13
CA GLN A 39 4.68 3.10 -23.62
C GLN A 39 4.61 4.62 -23.44
N LEU A 40 3.51 5.24 -23.82
CA LEU A 40 3.32 6.70 -23.68
C LEU A 40 3.44 7.15 -22.20
N LEU A 41 2.78 6.44 -21.28
CA LEU A 41 2.87 6.74 -19.86
C LEU A 41 4.27 6.52 -19.30
N MET A 42 4.94 5.47 -19.74
CA MET A 42 6.32 5.16 -19.31
C MET A 42 7.29 6.24 -19.76
N ASP A 43 7.24 6.65 -21.04
CA ASP A 43 8.14 7.67 -21.61
C ASP A 43 7.98 9.00 -20.86
N GLN A 44 6.75 9.44 -20.60
CA GLN A 44 6.46 10.66 -19.83
C GLN A 44 6.96 10.58 -18.40
N ASN A 45 6.70 9.45 -17.71
CA ASN A 45 7.16 9.25 -16.34
C ASN A 45 8.67 9.23 -16.24
N VAL A 46 9.37 8.57 -17.17
CA VAL A 46 10.84 8.51 -17.17
C VAL A 46 11.43 9.90 -17.37
N GLU A 47 10.89 10.69 -18.29
CA GLU A 47 11.34 12.06 -18.52
C GLU A 47 11.23 12.92 -17.26
N GLU A 48 10.09 12.84 -16.55
CA GLU A 48 9.88 13.63 -15.33
C GLU A 48 10.66 13.11 -14.14
N LEU A 49 10.63 11.80 -13.89
CA LEU A 49 11.24 11.21 -12.71
C LEU A 49 12.77 11.18 -12.76
N ASN A 50 13.39 11.13 -13.95
CA ASN A 50 14.85 11.23 -14.08
C ASN A 50 15.41 12.61 -13.68
N LYS A 51 14.56 13.60 -13.41
CA LYS A 51 14.95 14.92 -12.88
C LYS A 51 15.18 14.92 -11.36
N VAL A 52 14.77 13.85 -10.66
CA VAL A 52 14.89 13.71 -9.19
C VAL A 52 15.69 12.47 -8.84
N LYS A 53 16.23 12.41 -7.60
CA LYS A 53 17.02 11.25 -7.14
C LYS A 53 16.13 10.19 -6.46
N ASN A 54 15.18 10.64 -5.66
CA ASN A 54 14.36 9.76 -4.84
C ASN A 54 12.89 9.95 -5.18
N VAL A 55 12.20 8.86 -5.38
CA VAL A 55 10.76 8.81 -5.64
C VAL A 55 10.11 7.94 -4.58
N THR A 56 9.01 8.41 -4.02
CA THR A 56 8.21 7.62 -3.06
C THR A 56 6.79 7.51 -3.56
N THR A 57 6.24 6.33 -3.47
CA THR A 57 4.84 6.07 -3.82
C THR A 57 4.15 5.17 -2.79
N MET A 58 2.84 5.37 -2.61
CA MET A 58 2.00 4.55 -1.73
C MET A 58 1.42 3.31 -2.44
N CYS A 59 1.79 3.11 -3.70
CA CYS A 59 1.28 2.02 -4.51
C CYS A 59 2.40 1.02 -4.88
N PRO A 60 2.38 -0.22 -4.35
CA PRO A 60 3.39 -1.21 -4.67
C PRO A 60 3.46 -1.56 -6.16
N HIS A 61 2.34 -1.46 -6.89
CA HIS A 61 2.30 -1.63 -8.35
C HIS A 61 3.15 -0.57 -9.05
N CYS A 62 3.07 0.69 -8.58
CA CYS A 62 3.92 1.76 -9.10
C CYS A 62 5.39 1.49 -8.79
N VAL A 63 5.74 1.04 -7.57
CA VAL A 63 7.12 0.67 -7.24
C VAL A 63 7.64 -0.37 -8.21
N VAL A 64 6.89 -1.45 -8.47
CA VAL A 64 7.27 -2.52 -9.40
C VAL A 64 7.51 -1.96 -10.81
N ASN A 65 6.58 -1.14 -11.34
CA ASN A 65 6.72 -0.57 -12.67
C ASN A 65 7.93 0.36 -12.76
N LEU A 66 8.01 1.34 -11.87
CA LEU A 66 9.06 2.36 -11.88
C LEU A 66 10.46 1.77 -11.62
N GLN A 67 10.55 0.74 -10.76
CA GLN A 67 11.83 0.15 -10.36
C GLN A 67 12.29 -1.00 -11.26
N LYS A 68 11.36 -1.85 -11.74
CA LYS A 68 11.69 -3.09 -12.45
C LYS A 68 11.30 -3.05 -13.92
N GLU A 69 10.05 -2.68 -14.22
CA GLU A 69 9.54 -2.79 -15.59
C GLU A 69 10.13 -1.72 -16.51
N TYR A 70 10.19 -0.47 -16.07
CA TYR A 70 10.75 0.62 -16.87
C TYR A 70 12.21 0.43 -17.23
N LYS A 71 13.02 -0.19 -16.35
CA LYS A 71 14.42 -0.52 -16.60
C LYS A 71 14.64 -1.44 -17.80
N LYS A 72 13.62 -2.15 -18.26
CA LYS A 72 13.72 -3.00 -19.45
C LYS A 72 13.76 -2.19 -20.73
N TYR A 73 13.35 -0.93 -20.70
CA TYR A 73 13.16 -0.07 -21.87
C TYR A 73 13.96 1.23 -21.80
N HIS A 74 14.27 1.71 -20.60
CA HIS A 74 14.89 3.01 -20.34
C HIS A 74 16.01 2.93 -19.30
N GLU A 75 16.94 3.89 -19.39
CA GLU A 75 17.88 4.19 -18.32
C GLU A 75 17.14 4.98 -17.22
N ILE A 76 17.12 4.41 -16.02
CA ILE A 76 16.45 4.98 -14.85
C ILE A 76 17.51 5.57 -13.90
N LYS A 77 17.38 6.88 -13.58
CA LYS A 77 18.34 7.65 -12.77
C LYS A 77 17.84 7.95 -11.35
N TYR A 78 16.68 7.45 -10.99
CA TYR A 78 16.07 7.63 -9.68
C TYR A 78 15.97 6.31 -8.91
N GLU A 79 15.88 6.41 -7.59
CA GLU A 79 15.52 5.31 -6.71
C GLU A 79 14.06 5.41 -6.30
N VAL A 80 13.37 4.28 -6.21
CA VAL A 80 11.97 4.24 -5.80
C VAL A 80 11.84 3.48 -4.50
N LYS A 81 11.17 4.09 -3.53
CA LYS A 81 10.80 3.44 -2.27
C LYS A 81 9.28 3.45 -2.09
N HIS A 82 8.80 2.38 -1.53
CA HIS A 82 7.44 2.35 -1.00
C HIS A 82 7.35 3.22 0.26
N HIS A 83 6.22 3.90 0.48
CA HIS A 83 6.08 4.80 1.61
C HIS A 83 6.32 4.12 2.97
N THR A 84 5.99 2.84 3.11
CA THR A 84 6.26 2.08 4.34
C THR A 84 7.75 1.89 4.61
N GLN A 85 8.58 1.78 3.56
CA GLN A 85 10.04 1.72 3.70
C GLN A 85 10.58 3.06 4.22
N VAL A 86 10.08 4.17 3.67
CA VAL A 86 10.46 5.51 4.16
C VAL A 86 10.05 5.70 5.63
N ILE A 87 8.84 5.30 6.00
CA ILE A 87 8.37 5.38 7.40
C ILE A 87 9.26 4.52 8.32
N SER A 88 9.58 3.29 7.92
CA SER A 88 10.47 2.41 8.71
C SER A 88 11.86 3.01 8.89
N GLU A 89 12.45 3.57 7.83
CA GLU A 89 13.74 4.26 7.89
C GLU A 89 13.70 5.46 8.85
N LEU A 90 12.66 6.30 8.77
CA LEU A 90 12.51 7.44 9.65
C LEU A 90 12.35 7.07 11.13
N LEU A 91 11.71 5.93 11.41
CA LEU A 91 11.62 5.35 12.76
C LEU A 91 12.99 4.86 13.24
N GLU A 92 13.70 4.11 12.43
CA GLU A 92 15.02 3.56 12.74
C GLU A 92 16.08 4.67 12.96
N GLU A 93 15.98 5.77 12.20
CA GLU A 93 16.82 6.96 12.35
C GLU A 93 16.42 7.84 13.55
N GLY A 94 15.32 7.54 14.23
CA GLY A 94 14.80 8.35 15.34
C GLY A 94 14.30 9.74 14.91
N ARG A 95 13.93 9.90 13.65
CA ARG A 95 13.44 11.18 13.08
C ARG A 95 11.96 11.42 13.31
N ILE A 96 11.23 10.38 13.62
CA ILE A 96 9.84 10.44 14.08
C ILE A 96 9.69 9.66 15.38
N ASN A 97 8.89 10.19 16.29
CA ASN A 97 8.53 9.51 17.52
C ASN A 97 7.05 9.15 17.49
N ILE A 98 6.75 7.96 17.94
CA ILE A 98 5.40 7.42 17.99
C ILE A 98 5.00 7.20 19.44
N ASN A 99 3.86 7.76 19.83
CA ASN A 99 3.19 7.39 21.08
C ASN A 99 2.18 6.29 20.73
N PRO A 100 2.43 5.05 21.14
CA PRO A 100 1.50 3.95 20.82
C PRO A 100 0.08 4.33 21.25
N GLY A 101 -0.84 4.25 20.31
CA GLY A 101 -2.24 4.62 20.53
C GLY A 101 -3.02 3.65 21.40
N SER A 102 -4.33 3.81 21.40
CA SER A 102 -5.27 2.99 22.15
C SER A 102 -5.21 1.50 21.74
N LEU A 103 -5.74 0.66 22.64
CA LEU A 103 -5.78 -0.80 22.57
C LEU A 103 -6.68 -1.37 21.44
N GLU A 104 -6.71 -0.74 20.24
CA GLU A 104 -7.39 -1.33 19.10
C GLU A 104 -6.59 -2.55 18.62
N LYS A 105 -7.27 -3.66 18.41
CA LYS A 105 -6.68 -4.85 17.78
C LYS A 105 -6.45 -4.60 16.31
N VAL A 106 -5.20 -4.62 15.91
CA VAL A 106 -4.77 -4.31 14.55
C VAL A 106 -4.22 -5.53 13.86
N THR A 107 -4.67 -5.80 12.65
CA THR A 107 -4.04 -6.79 11.77
C THR A 107 -3.58 -6.15 10.46
N TYR A 108 -2.80 -6.89 9.67
CA TYR A 108 -2.25 -6.39 8.41
C TYR A 108 -2.61 -7.29 7.23
N HIS A 109 -3.11 -6.65 6.18
CA HIS A 109 -3.23 -7.28 4.87
C HIS A 109 -2.01 -6.93 4.03
N ASP A 110 -1.15 -7.91 3.77
CA ASP A 110 0.03 -7.75 2.92
C ASP A 110 -0.35 -7.53 1.45
N PRO A 111 0.05 -6.41 0.83
CA PRO A 111 -0.09 -6.26 -0.61
C PRO A 111 0.84 -7.22 -1.36
N CYS A 112 0.29 -8.05 -2.24
CA CYS A 112 1.05 -9.10 -2.93
C CYS A 112 2.25 -8.57 -3.75
N ASN A 113 2.13 -7.38 -4.34
CA ASN A 113 3.26 -6.77 -5.04
C ASN A 113 4.36 -6.29 -4.09
N LEU A 114 4.02 -5.88 -2.85
CA LEU A 114 5.00 -5.52 -1.85
C LEU A 114 5.70 -6.76 -1.29
N SER A 115 4.92 -7.72 -0.80
CA SER A 115 5.45 -8.89 -0.11
C SER A 115 6.12 -9.92 -1.04
N ARG A 116 5.51 -10.23 -2.21
CA ARG A 116 6.02 -11.25 -3.13
C ARG A 116 6.96 -10.69 -4.20
N THR A 117 6.54 -9.62 -4.87
CA THR A 117 7.29 -9.09 -6.02
C THR A 117 8.49 -8.25 -5.60
N LEU A 118 8.34 -7.45 -4.54
CA LEU A 118 9.39 -6.59 -4.00
C LEU A 118 10.16 -7.23 -2.85
N ASP A 119 9.68 -8.35 -2.33
CA ASP A 119 10.23 -9.06 -1.16
C ASP A 119 10.29 -8.20 0.12
N GLU A 120 9.32 -7.28 0.25
CA GLU A 120 9.27 -6.35 1.37
C GLU A 120 8.13 -6.71 2.32
N VAL A 121 8.47 -7.27 3.45
CA VAL A 121 7.54 -7.68 4.52
C VAL A 121 7.83 -6.97 5.83
N SER A 122 9.04 -6.48 6.02
CA SER A 122 9.54 -5.97 7.29
C SER A 122 9.14 -4.53 7.56
N ALA A 123 9.33 -3.65 6.58
CA ALA A 123 9.10 -2.23 6.74
C ALA A 123 7.67 -1.87 7.17
N PRO A 124 6.60 -2.43 6.55
CA PRO A 124 5.25 -2.17 7.04
C PRO A 124 5.04 -2.65 8.48
N ARG A 125 5.62 -3.80 8.86
CA ARG A 125 5.50 -4.34 10.22
C ARG A 125 6.22 -3.49 11.26
N ASN A 126 7.39 -2.96 10.93
CA ASN A 126 8.10 -2.02 11.80
C ASN A 126 7.24 -0.80 12.11
N ALA A 127 6.64 -0.22 11.08
CA ALA A 127 5.76 0.94 11.22
C ALA A 127 4.49 0.62 12.04
N ILE A 128 3.84 -0.51 11.75
CA ILE A 128 2.61 -0.92 12.46
C ILE A 128 2.89 -1.21 13.93
N LYS A 129 3.94 -1.98 14.25
CA LYS A 129 4.29 -2.32 15.63
C LYS A 129 4.65 -1.10 16.48
N ALA A 130 5.23 -0.08 15.86
CA ALA A 130 5.50 1.17 16.56
C ALA A 130 4.21 1.93 16.92
N ALA A 131 3.18 1.86 16.08
CA ALA A 131 1.93 2.60 16.24
C ALA A 131 0.81 1.82 16.96
N ALA A 132 0.82 0.49 16.87
CA ALA A 132 -0.23 -0.40 17.37
C ALA A 132 0.35 -1.58 18.16
N PRO A 133 0.42 -1.49 19.50
CA PRO A 133 0.96 -2.56 20.33
C PRO A 133 0.18 -3.89 20.28
N GLU A 134 -1.14 -3.81 20.03
CA GLU A 134 -2.04 -4.97 19.86
C GLU A 134 -2.07 -5.48 18.41
N PHE A 135 -0.92 -5.42 17.71
CA PHE A 135 -0.77 -5.96 16.37
C PHE A 135 -0.61 -7.49 16.38
N PHE A 136 -1.35 -8.16 15.50
CA PHE A 136 -1.21 -9.60 15.26
C PHE A 136 -1.32 -9.93 13.75
N GLU A 137 -0.75 -11.04 13.36
CA GLU A 137 -0.74 -11.53 11.99
C GLU A 137 -2.01 -12.32 11.66
N LEU A 138 -2.45 -12.26 10.42
CA LEU A 138 -3.39 -13.24 9.88
C LEU A 138 -2.65 -14.55 9.59
N ASP A 139 -3.36 -15.68 9.58
CA ASP A 139 -2.78 -17.00 9.31
C ASP A 139 -2.05 -17.01 7.96
N GLU A 140 -2.67 -16.45 6.92
CA GLU A 140 -2.06 -16.23 5.61
C GLU A 140 -1.49 -14.81 5.54
N SER A 141 -0.23 -14.63 5.92
CA SER A 141 0.46 -13.34 5.98
C SER A 141 1.79 -13.34 5.23
N GLY A 142 2.40 -12.18 5.09
CA GLY A 142 3.67 -12.02 4.38
C GLY A 142 3.58 -12.48 2.93
N LYS A 143 4.48 -13.38 2.53
CA LYS A 143 4.51 -13.93 1.16
C LYS A 143 3.37 -14.90 0.87
N GLU A 144 2.80 -15.52 1.90
CA GLU A 144 1.69 -16.47 1.78
C GLU A 144 0.32 -15.78 1.79
N THR A 145 0.29 -14.46 1.87
CA THR A 145 -0.95 -13.67 1.92
C THR A 145 -1.95 -14.03 0.82
N LEU A 146 -3.23 -14.18 1.15
CA LEU A 146 -4.27 -14.25 0.15
C LEU A 146 -4.40 -12.87 -0.55
N CYS A 147 -4.49 -12.88 -1.88
CA CYS A 147 -4.56 -11.64 -2.66
C CYS A 147 -5.88 -10.89 -2.41
N CYS A 148 -5.84 -9.55 -2.44
CA CYS A 148 -7.06 -8.74 -2.38
C CYS A 148 -7.94 -8.83 -3.63
N GLY A 149 -7.46 -9.42 -4.73
CA GLY A 149 -8.23 -9.62 -5.95
C GLY A 149 -8.28 -8.44 -6.93
N ALA A 150 -7.63 -7.30 -6.65
CA ALA A 150 -7.63 -6.15 -7.56
C ALA A 150 -6.64 -6.26 -8.73
N GLY A 151 -5.58 -7.07 -8.55
CA GLY A 151 -4.49 -7.19 -9.51
C GLY A 151 -4.91 -7.69 -10.89
N GLY A 152 -4.03 -7.52 -11.91
CA GLY A 152 -4.34 -7.93 -13.27
C GLY A 152 -5.51 -7.16 -13.90
N ALA A 153 -5.75 -5.93 -13.48
CA ALA A 153 -6.87 -5.09 -13.88
C ALA A 153 -8.27 -5.63 -13.49
N LEU A 154 -8.34 -6.58 -12.58
CA LEU A 154 -9.62 -7.15 -12.10
C LEU A 154 -10.47 -6.12 -11.34
N TRP A 155 -9.86 -5.07 -10.82
CA TRP A 155 -10.57 -3.93 -10.22
C TRP A 155 -11.68 -3.37 -11.11
N TRP A 156 -11.45 -3.31 -12.41
CA TRP A 156 -12.40 -2.76 -13.40
C TRP A 156 -13.33 -3.80 -14.02
N LYS A 157 -13.14 -5.08 -13.72
CA LYS A 157 -14.02 -6.13 -14.23
C LYS A 157 -15.23 -6.30 -13.34
N LYS A 158 -16.41 -6.25 -13.93
CA LYS A 158 -17.63 -6.72 -13.29
C LYS A 158 -17.58 -8.24 -13.25
N ASP A 159 -17.32 -8.78 -12.07
CA ASP A 159 -17.41 -10.21 -11.84
C ASP A 159 -18.62 -10.44 -10.96
N SER A 160 -19.53 -11.30 -11.43
CA SER A 160 -20.76 -11.69 -10.73
C SER A 160 -20.64 -13.06 -10.05
N GLY A 161 -19.42 -13.64 -10.01
CA GLY A 161 -19.19 -14.97 -9.46
C GLY A 161 -19.20 -14.99 -7.92
N GLU A 162 -19.75 -16.05 -7.36
CA GLU A 162 -19.53 -16.43 -5.97
C GLU A 162 -18.04 -16.77 -5.77
N GLY A 163 -17.48 -16.47 -4.58
CA GLY A 163 -16.08 -16.79 -4.25
C GLY A 163 -15.05 -15.79 -4.78
N ARG A 164 -15.41 -14.53 -4.94
CA ARG A 164 -14.45 -13.47 -5.27
C ARG A 164 -13.37 -13.36 -4.19
N THR A 165 -12.13 -13.31 -4.64
CA THR A 165 -10.94 -13.33 -3.76
C THR A 165 -10.98 -12.27 -2.64
N HIS A 166 -11.51 -11.07 -2.92
CA HIS A 166 -11.61 -10.02 -1.90
C HIS A 166 -12.63 -10.37 -0.81
N LEU A 167 -13.71 -11.08 -1.12
CA LEU A 167 -14.67 -11.55 -0.12
C LEU A 167 -14.04 -12.60 0.79
N LEU A 168 -13.34 -13.59 0.21
CA LEU A 168 -12.62 -14.59 0.99
C LEU A 168 -11.58 -13.96 1.91
N ARG A 169 -10.86 -12.93 1.42
CA ARG A 169 -9.90 -12.22 2.27
C ARG A 169 -10.59 -11.39 3.36
N ALA A 170 -11.71 -10.77 3.05
CA ALA A 170 -12.51 -10.04 4.04
C ALA A 170 -13.08 -10.99 5.11
N GLU A 171 -13.51 -12.19 4.75
CA GLU A 171 -13.93 -13.24 5.69
C GLU A 171 -12.81 -13.56 6.68
N GLN A 172 -11.57 -13.80 6.22
CA GLN A 172 -10.42 -14.04 7.10
C GLN A 172 -10.16 -12.87 8.06
N VAL A 173 -10.33 -11.62 7.57
CA VAL A 173 -10.19 -10.42 8.41
C VAL A 173 -11.30 -10.37 9.47
N ILE A 174 -12.56 -10.65 9.12
CA ILE A 174 -13.68 -10.66 10.04
C ILE A 174 -13.52 -11.78 11.09
N GLU A 175 -13.12 -12.98 10.67
CA GLU A 175 -12.88 -14.11 11.56
C GLU A 175 -11.76 -13.85 12.57
N SER A 176 -10.80 -13.01 12.23
CA SER A 176 -9.69 -12.62 13.12
C SER A 176 -10.13 -11.76 14.30
N LYS A 177 -11.36 -11.22 14.29
CA LYS A 177 -11.93 -10.35 15.34
C LYS A 177 -11.05 -9.12 15.63
N THR A 178 -10.51 -8.56 14.59
CA THR A 178 -9.76 -7.30 14.62
C THR A 178 -10.70 -6.10 14.64
N ASP A 179 -10.25 -4.97 15.18
CA ASP A 179 -10.97 -3.70 15.10
C ASP A 179 -10.56 -2.92 13.85
N THR A 180 -9.31 -3.09 13.43
CA THR A 180 -8.74 -2.39 12.28
C THR A 180 -7.86 -3.32 11.46
N VAL A 181 -8.08 -3.36 10.14
CA VAL A 181 -7.15 -3.94 9.17
C VAL A 181 -6.36 -2.85 8.48
N VAL A 182 -5.04 -2.99 8.52
CA VAL A 182 -4.12 -2.05 7.90
C VAL A 182 -3.58 -2.64 6.59
N THR A 183 -3.32 -1.81 5.61
CA THR A 183 -2.66 -2.21 4.35
C THR A 183 -1.76 -1.09 3.84
N GLY A 184 -0.82 -1.40 2.96
CA GLY A 184 0.06 -0.43 2.30
C GLY A 184 -0.19 -0.39 0.79
N CYS A 185 -1.44 -0.40 0.33
CA CYS A 185 -1.78 -0.37 -1.10
C CYS A 185 -3.18 0.18 -1.32
N ASN A 186 -3.29 1.19 -2.19
CA ASN A 186 -4.57 1.82 -2.53
C ASN A 186 -5.61 0.83 -3.07
N PHE A 187 -5.19 -0.14 -3.89
CA PHE A 187 -6.08 -1.18 -4.41
C PHE A 187 -6.52 -2.13 -3.29
N CYS A 188 -5.60 -2.58 -2.45
CA CYS A 188 -5.97 -3.44 -1.32
C CYS A 188 -6.91 -2.71 -0.36
N TYR A 189 -6.65 -1.43 -0.07
CA TYR A 189 -7.52 -0.58 0.73
C TYR A 189 -8.96 -0.57 0.20
N GLY A 190 -9.13 -0.30 -1.08
CA GLY A 190 -10.47 -0.30 -1.70
C GLY A 190 -11.14 -1.67 -1.73
N MET A 191 -10.37 -2.75 -1.99
CA MET A 191 -10.92 -4.12 -2.02
C MET A 191 -11.33 -4.59 -0.62
N MET A 192 -10.58 -4.24 0.42
CA MET A 192 -10.96 -4.56 1.80
C MET A 192 -12.24 -3.83 2.20
N ASN A 193 -12.38 -2.54 1.90
CA ASN A 193 -13.62 -1.80 2.13
C ASN A 193 -14.81 -2.42 1.37
N GLN A 194 -14.62 -2.84 0.13
CA GLN A 194 -15.67 -3.49 -0.66
C GLN A 194 -16.06 -4.87 -0.13
N GLY A 195 -15.14 -5.59 0.49
CA GLY A 195 -15.39 -6.93 1.00
C GLY A 195 -15.95 -6.93 2.43
N ILE A 196 -15.45 -6.08 3.31
CA ILE A 196 -15.82 -6.08 4.73
C ILE A 196 -17.26 -5.59 4.94
N GLY A 197 -17.64 -4.47 4.35
CA GLY A 197 -18.96 -3.88 4.55
C GLY A 197 -20.12 -4.86 4.31
N PRO A 198 -20.21 -5.49 3.13
CA PRO A 198 -21.29 -6.45 2.83
C PRO A 198 -21.29 -7.72 3.71
N LEU A 199 -20.14 -8.10 4.28
CA LEU A 199 -20.00 -9.29 5.12
C LEU A 199 -20.17 -9.00 6.61
N THR A 200 -20.16 -7.72 7.01
CA THR A 200 -20.37 -7.35 8.40
C THR A 200 -21.84 -7.59 8.80
N PRO A 201 -22.10 -8.40 9.84
CA PRO A 201 -23.47 -8.68 10.28
C PRO A 201 -24.21 -7.40 10.71
N ALA A 202 -25.52 -7.34 10.43
CA ALA A 202 -26.34 -6.21 10.82
C ALA A 202 -26.27 -5.93 12.32
N GLY A 203 -25.98 -4.68 12.68
CA GLY A 203 -25.86 -4.23 14.07
C GLY A 203 -24.48 -4.43 14.71
N GLN A 204 -23.51 -4.96 13.97
CA GLN A 204 -22.10 -4.98 14.39
C GLN A 204 -21.35 -3.76 13.83
N GLU A 205 -20.33 -3.31 14.55
CA GLU A 205 -19.43 -2.27 14.09
C GLU A 205 -18.55 -2.83 12.96
N GLU A 206 -18.42 -2.08 11.86
CA GLU A 206 -17.61 -2.46 10.72
C GLU A 206 -16.13 -2.31 11.06
N ILE A 207 -15.32 -3.31 10.66
CA ILE A 207 -13.86 -3.26 10.82
C ILE A 207 -13.32 -2.10 9.99
N LYS A 208 -12.53 -1.24 10.63
CA LYS A 208 -11.90 -0.09 9.95
C LYS A 208 -10.82 -0.56 9.01
N VAL A 209 -10.75 0.01 7.83
CA VAL A 209 -9.64 -0.18 6.89
C VAL A 209 -8.78 1.08 6.92
N LYS A 210 -7.49 0.93 7.21
CA LYS A 210 -6.54 2.04 7.27
C LYS A 210 -5.29 1.75 6.43
N ASP A 211 -4.62 2.81 5.98
CA ASP A 211 -3.27 2.69 5.44
C ASP A 211 -2.24 2.74 6.58
N VAL A 212 -1.04 2.16 6.36
CA VAL A 212 0.07 2.24 7.33
C VAL A 212 0.38 3.69 7.71
N ALA A 213 0.34 4.61 6.74
CA ALA A 213 0.57 6.03 7.03
C ALA A 213 -0.53 6.65 7.91
N ASP A 214 -1.76 6.12 7.87
CA ASP A 214 -2.85 6.64 8.69
C ASP A 214 -2.61 6.34 10.17
N ILE A 215 -2.32 5.08 10.51
CA ILE A 215 -2.07 4.70 11.90
C ILE A 215 -0.79 5.31 12.47
N VAL A 216 0.24 5.50 11.64
CA VAL A 216 1.48 6.17 12.08
C VAL A 216 1.20 7.66 12.34
N ALA A 217 0.53 8.35 11.44
CA ALA A 217 0.23 9.78 11.58
C ALA A 217 -0.72 10.11 12.74
N GLU A 218 -1.64 9.20 13.08
CA GLU A 218 -2.53 9.32 14.23
C GLU A 218 -1.79 9.24 15.56
N ASN A 219 -0.61 8.62 15.59
CA ASN A 219 0.19 8.36 16.78
C ASN A 219 1.53 9.12 16.80
N LEU A 220 1.74 10.09 15.90
CA LEU A 220 2.90 10.99 15.95
C LEU A 220 2.88 11.82 17.23
N SER A 221 4.05 11.95 17.88
CA SER A 221 4.26 12.75 19.09
C SER A 221 4.88 14.11 18.78
#